data_788a3ef6c5e6539cf905467653d863c5
#
_entry.id   788a3ef6c5e6539cf905467653d863c5
#
_cell.length_a   1.000
_cell.length_b   1.000
_cell.length_c   1.000
_cell.angle_alpha   90.00
_cell.angle_beta   90.00
_cell.angle_gamma   90.00
#
_symmetry.space_group_name_H-M   'P 1'
#
loop_
_entity.id
_entity.type
_entity.pdbx_description
1 polymer ?
#
loop_
_entity_poly.entity_id
_entity_poly.type
_entity_poly.pdbx_seq_one_letter_code
_entity_poly.pdbx_strand_id
1 'polypeptide(L)'
;MAVNLAALPHEYVETELFGRPIKIVNAPDSAPGGFQPGKFEMAEGGTLFLDEIGDMPAEAQTRLLRVLQDGEYISIAGNGTVRANVRIIAATNRILHHLMQQGLFREDLFYRLNVVPLRLPPLRERAEDVAPLVTHFLAQTHADALPTKSFSPEALKVLKSWHWPGNVRELENLVRRLVVLHDDTIISGDAVEAELSADVPETSVPADSLSVSVETHIRRYFDALNGDLP
;
A
#
# COMPACT_ATOMS: atom_id res chain seq x y z
N MET A 1 7.14 15.82 5.28
CA MET A 1 6.72 14.77 6.23
C MET A 1 5.76 13.81 5.52
N ALA A 2 5.76 12.50 5.82
CA ALA A 2 4.85 11.53 5.22
C ALA A 2 4.11 10.74 6.32
N VAL A 3 2.84 10.41 6.05
CA VAL A 3 1.99 9.58 6.92
C VAL A 3 1.25 8.58 6.03
N ASN A 4 1.37 7.30 6.35
CA ASN A 4 0.58 6.25 5.71
C ASN A 4 -0.64 5.94 6.60
N LEU A 5 -1.83 6.24 6.10
CA LEU A 5 -3.08 6.11 6.85
C LEU A 5 -3.53 4.65 6.99
N ALA A 6 -3.21 3.80 6.01
CA ALA A 6 -3.50 2.36 6.09
C ALA A 6 -2.64 1.63 7.15
N ALA A 7 -1.50 2.20 7.54
CA ALA A 7 -0.63 1.62 8.57
C ALA A 7 -1.07 1.98 10.01
N LEU A 8 -2.05 2.88 10.17
CA LEU A 8 -2.54 3.34 11.46
C LEU A 8 -3.90 2.70 11.79
N PRO A 9 -4.14 2.26 13.03
CA PRO A 9 -5.49 1.94 13.46
C PRO A 9 -6.40 3.18 13.32
N HIS A 10 -7.63 3.00 12.87
CA HIS A 10 -8.56 4.10 12.56
C HIS A 10 -8.74 5.09 13.72
N GLU A 11 -8.77 4.58 14.96
CA GLU A 11 -8.89 5.38 16.20
C GLU A 11 -7.71 6.32 16.47
N TYR A 12 -6.52 6.03 15.88
CA TYR A 12 -5.32 6.84 16.05
C TYR A 12 -5.06 7.83 14.91
N VAL A 13 -5.72 7.68 13.76
CA VAL A 13 -5.52 8.54 12.59
C VAL A 13 -5.75 10.02 12.96
N GLU A 14 -6.84 10.31 13.65
CA GLU A 14 -7.19 11.67 14.04
C GLU A 14 -6.18 12.27 15.03
N THR A 15 -5.79 11.51 16.04
CA THR A 15 -4.82 11.95 17.04
C THR A 15 -3.41 12.10 16.48
N GLU A 16 -3.03 11.26 15.54
CA GLU A 16 -1.74 11.35 14.86
C GLU A 16 -1.67 12.59 13.96
N LEU A 17 -2.74 12.90 13.25
CA LEU A 17 -2.78 14.07 12.36
C LEU A 17 -2.91 15.40 13.11
N PHE A 18 -3.79 15.46 14.11
CA PHE A 18 -4.21 16.72 14.76
C PHE A 18 -3.72 16.88 16.20
N GLY A 19 -2.93 15.92 16.70
CA GLY A 19 -2.38 15.93 18.04
C GLY A 19 -3.32 15.41 19.09
N ARG A 20 -2.80 15.21 20.31
CA ARG A 20 -3.57 14.73 21.45
C ARG A 20 -3.09 15.32 22.78
N PRO A 21 -3.98 15.45 23.78
CA PRO A 21 -3.54 15.75 25.13
C PRO A 21 -2.79 14.55 25.72
N ILE A 22 -1.70 14.80 26.43
CA ILE A 22 -0.97 13.79 27.20
C ILE A 22 -1.45 13.89 28.64
N LYS A 23 -2.04 12.81 29.19
CA LYS A 23 -2.24 12.69 30.62
C LYS A 23 -0.91 12.32 31.27
N ILE A 24 -0.45 13.15 32.21
CA ILE A 24 0.72 12.83 33.01
C ILE A 24 0.29 11.78 34.04
N VAL A 25 0.82 10.58 33.92
CA VAL A 25 0.56 9.48 34.86
C VAL A 25 1.05 9.91 36.25
N ASN A 26 0.21 9.81 37.27
CA ASN A 26 0.43 10.23 38.69
C ASN A 26 0.45 11.76 38.96
N ALA A 27 0.00 12.60 38.01
CA ALA A 27 -0.25 13.99 38.31
C ALA A 27 -1.68 14.17 38.83
N PRO A 28 -1.95 15.12 39.76
CA PRO A 28 -3.32 15.48 40.16
C PRO A 28 -4.10 15.94 38.93
N ASP A 29 -5.44 15.67 38.91
CA ASP A 29 -6.33 16.03 37.79
C ASP A 29 -6.31 17.51 37.37
N SER A 30 -5.79 18.37 38.25
CA SER A 30 -5.60 19.83 38.04
C SER A 30 -4.25 20.18 37.44
N ALA A 31 -3.33 19.23 37.21
CA ALA A 31 -2.05 19.53 36.62
C ALA A 31 -2.22 19.84 35.10
N PRO A 32 -1.56 20.86 34.57
CA PRO A 32 -1.60 21.11 33.13
C PRO A 32 -1.04 19.89 32.40
N GLY A 33 -1.91 19.20 31.66
CA GLY A 33 -1.53 18.07 30.82
C GLY A 33 -0.53 18.50 29.75
N GLY A 34 0.40 17.60 29.40
CA GLY A 34 1.24 17.78 28.24
C GLY A 34 0.42 17.69 26.94
N PHE A 35 0.99 18.18 25.86
CA PHE A 35 0.41 18.08 24.53
C PHE A 35 1.41 17.38 23.58
N GLN A 36 0.91 16.42 22.80
CA GLN A 36 1.67 15.81 21.71
C GLN A 36 1.22 16.46 20.40
N PRO A 37 2.13 17.19 19.68
CA PRO A 37 1.76 17.82 18.43
C PRO A 37 1.40 16.79 17.37
N GLY A 38 0.42 17.12 16.53
CA GLY A 38 0.04 16.31 15.38
C GLY A 38 0.93 16.57 14.17
N LYS A 39 0.77 15.74 13.15
CA LYS A 39 1.56 15.87 11.91
C LYS A 39 1.33 17.20 11.19
N PHE A 40 0.14 17.79 11.29
CA PHE A 40 -0.12 19.13 10.74
C PHE A 40 0.74 20.19 11.38
N GLU A 41 0.86 20.18 12.70
CA GLU A 41 1.71 21.12 13.43
C GLU A 41 3.20 20.89 13.15
N MET A 42 3.62 19.62 13.11
CA MET A 42 5.00 19.24 12.79
C MET A 42 5.41 19.55 11.34
N ALA A 43 4.45 19.65 10.41
CA ALA A 43 4.66 19.95 9.01
C ALA A 43 4.50 21.46 8.68
N GLU A 44 4.33 22.31 9.69
CA GLU A 44 4.11 23.75 9.52
C GLU A 44 5.18 24.38 8.62
N GLY A 45 4.75 25.19 7.66
CA GLY A 45 5.61 25.79 6.64
C GLY A 45 6.17 24.83 5.59
N GLY A 46 5.78 23.56 5.63
CA GLY A 46 6.31 22.49 4.76
C GLY A 46 5.25 21.74 3.97
N THR A 47 5.53 20.47 3.70
CA THR A 47 4.66 19.56 2.94
C THR A 47 4.32 18.34 3.77
N LEU A 48 3.03 18.01 3.84
CA LEU A 48 2.50 16.77 4.40
C LEU A 48 2.01 15.86 3.27
N PHE A 49 2.63 14.68 3.16
CA PHE A 49 2.21 13.63 2.25
C PHE A 49 1.31 12.64 2.99
N LEU A 50 0.07 12.51 2.54
CA LEU A 50 -0.94 11.60 3.07
C LEU A 50 -1.07 10.41 2.12
N ASP A 51 -0.49 9.28 2.50
CA ASP A 51 -0.59 8.05 1.72
C ASP A 51 -1.83 7.27 2.12
N GLU A 52 -2.47 6.62 1.16
CA GLU A 52 -3.72 5.87 1.28
C GLU A 52 -4.86 6.70 1.89
N ILE A 53 -5.11 7.88 1.30
CA ILE A 53 -6.16 8.80 1.75
C ILE A 53 -7.57 8.17 1.74
N GLY A 54 -7.78 7.14 0.90
CA GLY A 54 -9.04 6.39 0.84
C GLY A 54 -9.37 5.56 2.09
N ASP A 55 -8.40 5.39 2.99
CA ASP A 55 -8.57 4.68 4.27
C ASP A 55 -8.79 5.63 5.46
N MET A 56 -8.93 6.94 5.19
CA MET A 56 -9.15 7.94 6.23
C MET A 56 -10.54 7.81 6.87
N PRO A 57 -10.65 7.74 8.21
CA PRO A 57 -11.94 7.73 8.92
C PRO A 57 -12.75 9.02 8.69
N ALA A 58 -14.08 8.94 8.81
CA ALA A 58 -15.00 10.04 8.51
C ALA A 58 -14.76 11.30 9.36
N GLU A 59 -14.41 11.12 10.64
CA GLU A 59 -14.07 12.22 11.54
C GLU A 59 -12.83 12.97 11.06
N ALA A 60 -11.78 12.24 10.71
CA ALA A 60 -10.54 12.81 10.18
C ALA A 60 -10.76 13.48 8.81
N GLN A 61 -11.62 12.93 7.94
CA GLN A 61 -12.01 13.57 6.68
C GLN A 61 -12.66 14.93 6.91
N THR A 62 -13.53 15.05 7.92
CA THR A 62 -14.21 16.31 8.26
C THR A 62 -13.22 17.36 8.74
N ARG A 63 -12.23 16.98 9.55
CA ARG A 63 -11.19 17.91 10.02
C ARG A 63 -10.24 18.31 8.89
N LEU A 64 -9.83 17.36 8.05
CA LEU A 64 -8.99 17.64 6.89
C LEU A 64 -9.66 18.61 5.94
N LEU A 65 -10.97 18.46 5.71
CA LEU A 65 -11.74 19.39 4.90
C LEU A 65 -11.65 20.84 5.43
N ARG A 66 -11.76 21.05 6.75
CA ARG A 66 -11.61 22.37 7.37
C ARG A 66 -10.21 22.94 7.16
N VAL A 67 -9.17 22.11 7.30
CA VAL A 67 -7.79 22.54 7.01
C VAL A 67 -7.66 23.01 5.56
N LEU A 68 -8.25 22.29 4.62
CA LEU A 68 -8.18 22.62 3.19
C LEU A 68 -9.04 23.85 2.80
N GLN A 69 -10.13 24.12 3.55
CA GLN A 69 -11.04 25.23 3.28
C GLN A 69 -10.58 26.53 3.96
N ASP A 70 -10.32 26.44 5.25
CA ASP A 70 -10.14 27.58 6.14
C ASP A 70 -8.65 27.81 6.49
N GLY A 71 -7.78 26.82 6.22
CA GLY A 71 -6.40 26.83 6.66
C GLY A 71 -6.26 26.66 8.17
N GLU A 72 -7.28 26.13 8.83
CA GLU A 72 -7.34 26.04 10.30
C GLU A 72 -7.99 24.74 10.74
N TYR A 73 -7.62 24.27 11.94
CA TYR A 73 -8.28 23.15 12.60
C TYR A 73 -8.39 23.37 14.10
N ILE A 74 -9.34 22.69 14.74
CA ILE A 74 -9.48 22.71 16.19
C ILE A 74 -8.55 21.64 16.77
N SER A 75 -7.59 22.06 17.59
CA SER A 75 -6.71 21.14 18.31
C SER A 75 -7.54 20.23 19.25
N ILE A 76 -7.26 18.92 19.23
CA ILE A 76 -7.90 17.95 20.14
C ILE A 76 -7.52 18.23 21.60
N ALA A 77 -6.41 18.89 21.84
CA ALA A 77 -5.96 19.28 23.18
C ALA A 77 -6.75 20.44 23.81
N GLY A 78 -7.72 21.01 23.09
CA GLY A 78 -8.54 22.11 23.64
C GLY A 78 -7.88 23.49 23.58
N ASN A 79 -6.74 23.66 22.93
CA ASN A 79 -5.99 24.91 22.83
C ASN A 79 -6.55 25.90 21.78
N GLY A 80 -7.79 25.69 21.32
CA GLY A 80 -8.44 26.57 20.35
C GLY A 80 -8.13 26.20 18.88
N THR A 81 -8.33 27.20 18.01
CA THR A 81 -8.10 27.05 16.56
C THR A 81 -6.62 27.22 16.26
N VAL A 82 -6.04 26.28 15.53
CA VAL A 82 -4.65 26.28 15.06
C VAL A 82 -4.63 26.53 13.56
N ARG A 83 -3.80 27.45 13.10
CA ARG A 83 -3.55 27.65 11.67
C ARG A 83 -2.60 26.58 11.14
N ALA A 84 -2.90 26.08 9.94
CA ALA A 84 -2.07 25.11 9.24
C ALA A 84 -1.59 25.69 7.91
N ASN A 85 -0.36 26.19 7.88
CA ASN A 85 0.31 26.61 6.65
C ASN A 85 1.10 25.42 6.08
N VAL A 86 0.38 24.42 5.56
CA VAL A 86 0.95 23.15 5.11
C VAL A 86 0.49 22.83 3.70
N ARG A 87 1.44 22.51 2.81
CA ARG A 87 1.11 21.96 1.50
C ARG A 87 0.73 20.49 1.64
N ILE A 88 -0.44 20.10 1.12
CA ILE A 88 -0.92 18.72 1.16
C ILE A 88 -0.72 18.04 -0.19
N ILE A 89 -0.17 16.83 -0.13
CA ILE A 89 -0.11 15.88 -1.26
C ILE A 89 -0.78 14.60 -0.76
N ALA A 90 -1.82 14.15 -1.45
CA ALA A 90 -2.55 12.93 -1.12
C ALA A 90 -2.32 11.86 -2.18
N ALA A 91 -2.16 10.61 -1.76
CA ALA A 91 -2.06 9.45 -2.64
C ALA A 91 -3.06 8.38 -2.21
N THR A 92 -3.52 7.57 -3.17
CA THR A 92 -4.36 6.40 -2.92
C THR A 92 -4.25 5.43 -4.09
N ASN A 93 -4.36 4.14 -3.79
CA ASN A 93 -4.55 3.07 -4.78
C ASN A 93 -6.03 2.75 -4.99
N ARG A 94 -6.95 3.31 -4.19
CA ARG A 94 -8.39 3.06 -4.25
C ARG A 94 -9.09 4.02 -5.20
N ILE A 95 -10.19 3.56 -5.80
CA ILE A 95 -11.05 4.40 -6.66
C ILE A 95 -11.97 5.21 -5.75
N LEU A 96 -11.59 6.48 -5.48
CA LEU A 96 -12.34 7.36 -4.57
C LEU A 96 -13.81 7.53 -4.96
N HIS A 97 -14.15 7.52 -6.27
CA HIS A 97 -15.53 7.57 -6.72
C HIS A 97 -16.38 6.41 -6.19
N HIS A 98 -15.83 5.19 -6.11
CA HIS A 98 -16.55 4.07 -5.52
C HIS A 98 -16.76 4.26 -4.01
N LEU A 99 -15.76 4.80 -3.31
CA LEU A 99 -15.89 5.09 -1.88
C LEU A 99 -16.92 6.18 -1.61
N MET A 100 -17.04 7.20 -2.48
CA MET A 100 -18.07 8.23 -2.38
C MET A 100 -19.48 7.62 -2.57
N GLN A 101 -19.67 6.74 -3.56
CA GLN A 101 -20.94 6.03 -3.76
C GLN A 101 -21.34 5.17 -2.56
N GLN A 102 -20.36 4.61 -1.85
CA GLN A 102 -20.58 3.82 -0.63
C GLN A 102 -20.74 4.68 0.64
N GLY A 103 -20.59 6.00 0.54
CA GLY A 103 -20.63 6.90 1.70
C GLY A 103 -19.38 6.82 2.60
N LEU A 104 -18.31 6.16 2.14
CA LEU A 104 -17.06 5.98 2.89
C LEU A 104 -16.07 7.12 2.68
N PHE A 105 -16.25 7.93 1.64
CA PHE A 105 -15.44 9.10 1.36
C PHE A 105 -16.33 10.29 1.01
N ARG A 106 -16.02 11.46 1.58
CA ARG A 106 -16.81 12.68 1.37
C ARG A 106 -16.54 13.29 0.01
N GLU A 107 -17.61 13.68 -0.68
CA GLU A 107 -17.54 14.31 -2.01
C GLU A 107 -16.88 15.71 -1.94
N ASP A 108 -17.21 16.50 -0.92
CA ASP A 108 -16.63 17.84 -0.72
C ASP A 108 -15.11 17.79 -0.49
N LEU A 109 -14.62 16.81 0.25
CA LEU A 109 -13.19 16.57 0.45
C LEU A 109 -12.52 16.16 -0.86
N PHE A 110 -13.15 15.28 -1.64
CA PHE A 110 -12.61 14.85 -2.94
C PHE A 110 -12.34 16.06 -3.85
N TYR A 111 -13.31 16.97 -4.03
CA TYR A 111 -13.12 18.15 -4.88
C TYR A 111 -12.06 19.12 -4.37
N ARG A 112 -11.80 19.15 -3.08
CA ARG A 112 -10.72 19.97 -2.50
C ARG A 112 -9.32 19.36 -2.67
N LEU A 113 -9.23 18.02 -2.67
CA LEU A 113 -7.97 17.31 -2.90
C LEU A 113 -7.64 17.19 -4.39
N ASN A 114 -8.63 16.93 -5.24
CA ASN A 114 -8.46 16.65 -6.67
C ASN A 114 -8.28 17.92 -7.53
N VAL A 115 -7.46 18.85 -7.09
CA VAL A 115 -7.16 20.10 -7.83
C VAL A 115 -6.15 19.84 -8.94
N VAL A 116 -5.11 19.06 -8.66
CA VAL A 116 -4.08 18.68 -9.64
C VAL A 116 -3.90 17.16 -9.57
N PRO A 117 -4.70 16.40 -10.34
CA PRO A 117 -4.59 14.94 -10.36
C PRO A 117 -3.33 14.50 -11.10
N LEU A 118 -2.54 13.63 -10.47
CA LEU A 118 -1.39 12.95 -11.05
C LEU A 118 -1.65 11.46 -11.10
N ARG A 119 -1.72 10.90 -12.30
CA ARG A 119 -1.88 9.46 -12.50
C ARG A 119 -0.50 8.83 -12.76
N LEU A 120 -0.14 7.88 -11.91
CA LEU A 120 1.02 7.02 -12.11
C LEU A 120 0.58 5.77 -12.87
N PRO A 121 1.07 5.54 -14.11
CA PRO A 121 0.73 4.34 -14.85
C PRO A 121 1.34 3.09 -14.17
N PRO A 122 0.65 1.93 -14.23
CA PRO A 122 1.21 0.68 -13.74
C PRO A 122 2.41 0.24 -14.60
N LEU A 123 3.26 -0.64 -14.07
CA LEU A 123 4.51 -1.05 -14.72
C LEU A 123 4.28 -1.71 -16.09
N ARG A 124 3.16 -2.42 -16.29
CA ARG A 124 2.77 -3.00 -17.59
C ARG A 124 2.53 -1.96 -18.70
N GLU A 125 2.21 -0.71 -18.34
CA GLU A 125 2.03 0.41 -19.29
C GLU A 125 3.34 1.16 -19.59
N ARG A 126 4.45 0.78 -18.90
CA ARG A 126 5.80 1.35 -19.04
C ARG A 126 6.88 0.26 -18.97
N ALA A 127 6.72 -0.77 -19.80
CA ALA A 127 7.61 -1.94 -19.82
C ALA A 127 9.09 -1.60 -20.13
N GLU A 128 9.35 -0.45 -20.75
CA GLU A 128 10.69 0.08 -20.95
C GLU A 128 11.42 0.41 -19.65
N ASP A 129 10.70 0.73 -18.57
CA ASP A 129 11.29 1.02 -17.26
C ASP A 129 11.78 -0.23 -16.56
N VAL A 130 11.37 -1.43 -16.98
CA VAL A 130 11.73 -2.69 -16.32
C VAL A 130 13.25 -2.90 -16.29
N ALA A 131 13.95 -2.68 -17.41
CA ALA A 131 15.39 -2.91 -17.46
C ALA A 131 16.19 -1.90 -16.59
N PRO A 132 15.92 -0.59 -16.61
CA PRO A 132 16.50 0.35 -15.66
C PRO A 132 16.20 0.01 -14.18
N LEU A 133 14.97 -0.41 -13.88
CA LEU A 133 14.59 -0.82 -12.52
C LEU A 133 15.35 -2.06 -12.05
N VAL A 134 15.49 -3.09 -12.90
CA VAL A 134 16.30 -4.28 -12.59
C VAL A 134 17.75 -3.88 -12.29
N THR A 135 18.34 -3.00 -13.10
CA THR A 135 19.70 -2.50 -12.87
C THR A 135 19.80 -1.77 -11.51
N HIS A 136 18.81 -0.96 -11.18
CA HIS A 136 18.75 -0.25 -9.91
C HIS A 136 18.66 -1.22 -8.72
N PHE A 137 17.78 -2.22 -8.79
CA PHE A 137 17.62 -3.22 -7.72
C PHE A 137 18.85 -4.10 -7.55
N LEU A 138 19.53 -4.48 -8.64
CA LEU A 138 20.81 -5.18 -8.55
C LEU A 138 21.89 -4.35 -7.84
N ALA A 139 21.91 -3.03 -8.07
CA ALA A 139 22.83 -2.15 -7.36
C ALA A 139 22.50 -2.07 -5.86
N GLN A 140 21.21 -2.09 -5.50
CA GLN A 140 20.78 -2.14 -4.10
C GLN A 140 21.15 -3.48 -3.43
N THR A 141 20.90 -4.61 -4.09
CA THR A 141 21.29 -5.93 -3.54
C THR A 141 22.79 -6.04 -3.33
N HIS A 142 23.59 -5.42 -4.20
CA HIS A 142 25.05 -5.36 -3.99
C HIS A 142 25.42 -4.51 -2.76
N ALA A 143 24.74 -3.39 -2.53
CA ALA A 143 24.92 -2.58 -1.32
C ALA A 143 24.54 -3.33 -0.04
N ASP A 144 23.54 -4.23 -0.12
CA ASP A 144 23.11 -5.13 0.95
C ASP A 144 24.05 -6.36 1.13
N ALA A 145 25.24 -6.37 0.50
CA ALA A 145 26.23 -7.44 0.53
C ALA A 145 25.73 -8.79 -0.05
N LEU A 146 24.72 -8.78 -0.92
CA LEU A 146 24.30 -9.95 -1.67
C LEU A 146 25.20 -10.20 -2.90
N PRO A 147 25.22 -11.43 -3.46
CA PRO A 147 26.05 -11.76 -4.62
C PRO A 147 25.79 -10.84 -5.81
N THR A 148 26.86 -10.40 -6.46
CA THR A 148 26.76 -9.61 -7.70
C THR A 148 26.31 -10.50 -8.86
N LYS A 149 25.16 -10.18 -9.43
CA LYS A 149 24.57 -10.92 -10.53
C LYS A 149 24.16 -10.01 -11.70
N SER A 150 23.88 -10.64 -12.83
CA SER A 150 23.36 -9.97 -14.02
C SER A 150 22.22 -10.80 -14.62
N PHE A 151 21.35 -10.16 -15.40
CA PHE A 151 20.28 -10.83 -16.14
C PHE A 151 20.70 -10.98 -17.61
N SER A 152 20.41 -12.13 -18.17
CA SER A 152 20.61 -12.34 -19.63
C SER A 152 19.63 -11.47 -20.43
N PRO A 153 19.91 -11.19 -21.73
CA PRO A 153 18.97 -10.48 -22.61
C PRO A 153 17.61 -11.17 -22.72
N GLU A 154 17.59 -12.51 -22.67
CA GLU A 154 16.37 -13.33 -22.68
C GLU A 154 15.58 -13.12 -21.40
N ALA A 155 16.22 -13.15 -20.23
CA ALA A 155 15.62 -12.87 -18.95
C ALA A 155 14.95 -11.48 -18.92
N LEU A 156 15.63 -10.46 -19.43
CA LEU A 156 15.05 -9.10 -19.52
C LEU A 156 13.83 -9.03 -20.46
N LYS A 157 13.79 -9.85 -21.52
CA LYS A 157 12.61 -9.95 -22.40
C LYS A 157 11.41 -10.55 -21.65
N VAL A 158 11.63 -11.63 -20.90
CA VAL A 158 10.60 -12.26 -20.07
C VAL A 158 10.04 -11.25 -19.08
N LEU A 159 10.91 -10.57 -18.33
CA LEU A 159 10.51 -9.55 -17.34
C LEU A 159 9.70 -8.41 -17.97
N LYS A 160 10.04 -7.97 -19.19
CA LYS A 160 9.30 -6.91 -19.91
C LYS A 160 7.91 -7.35 -20.37
N SER A 161 7.72 -8.63 -20.66
CA SER A 161 6.45 -9.19 -21.13
C SER A 161 5.47 -9.52 -19.98
N TRP A 162 5.94 -9.57 -18.74
CA TRP A 162 5.10 -9.90 -17.59
C TRP A 162 4.13 -8.78 -17.22
N HIS A 163 2.97 -9.12 -16.65
CA HIS A 163 1.90 -8.15 -16.36
C HIS A 163 2.10 -7.31 -15.11
N TRP A 164 2.95 -7.73 -14.21
CA TRP A 164 3.31 -7.05 -12.96
C TRP A 164 2.09 -6.59 -12.13
N PRO A 165 1.21 -7.49 -11.65
CA PRO A 165 0.08 -7.10 -10.81
C PRO A 165 0.51 -6.34 -9.55
N GLY A 166 1.62 -6.70 -8.92
CA GLY A 166 2.24 -6.00 -7.79
C GLY A 166 3.18 -4.86 -8.20
N ASN A 167 3.23 -4.53 -9.51
CA ASN A 167 4.03 -3.42 -10.06
C ASN A 167 5.53 -3.48 -9.67
N VAL A 168 6.10 -2.35 -9.31
CA VAL A 168 7.53 -2.18 -8.99
C VAL A 168 7.92 -3.02 -7.76
N ARG A 169 7.03 -3.17 -6.76
CA ARG A 169 7.29 -3.99 -5.57
C ARG A 169 7.44 -5.47 -5.90
N GLU A 170 6.62 -5.98 -6.81
CA GLU A 170 6.72 -7.38 -7.28
C GLU A 170 8.03 -7.60 -8.04
N LEU A 171 8.40 -6.67 -8.92
CA LEU A 171 9.66 -6.73 -9.65
C LEU A 171 10.87 -6.70 -8.70
N GLU A 172 10.87 -5.82 -7.70
CA GLU A 172 11.92 -5.73 -6.68
C GLU A 172 12.08 -7.03 -5.91
N ASN A 173 10.95 -7.59 -5.43
CA ASN A 173 10.94 -8.85 -4.69
C ASN A 173 11.44 -10.01 -5.55
N LEU A 174 11.02 -10.08 -6.81
CA LEU A 174 11.49 -11.10 -7.75
C LEU A 174 13.00 -10.99 -7.98
N VAL A 175 13.52 -9.79 -8.23
CA VAL A 175 14.97 -9.58 -8.42
C VAL A 175 15.73 -10.02 -7.18
N ARG A 176 15.31 -9.61 -5.97
CA ARG A 176 15.94 -10.05 -4.71
C ARG A 176 15.92 -11.57 -4.56
N ARG A 177 14.79 -12.20 -4.83
CA ARG A 177 14.61 -13.64 -4.72
C ARG A 177 15.52 -14.39 -5.68
N LEU A 178 15.58 -13.97 -6.95
CA LEU A 178 16.44 -14.54 -7.96
C LEU A 178 17.94 -14.40 -7.61
N VAL A 179 18.35 -13.26 -7.04
CA VAL A 179 19.74 -13.06 -6.60
C VAL A 179 20.12 -14.01 -5.47
N VAL A 180 19.19 -14.35 -4.56
CA VAL A 180 19.45 -15.20 -3.40
C VAL A 180 19.37 -16.68 -3.76
N LEU A 181 18.38 -17.10 -4.58
CA LEU A 181 18.09 -18.51 -4.82
C LEU A 181 18.97 -19.16 -5.90
N HIS A 182 19.48 -18.38 -6.85
CA HIS A 182 20.30 -18.94 -7.94
C HIS A 182 21.78 -18.80 -7.63
N ASP A 183 22.57 -19.83 -7.92
CA ASP A 183 24.02 -19.80 -7.70
C ASP A 183 24.77 -19.15 -8.88
N ASP A 184 24.21 -19.22 -10.09
CA ASP A 184 24.82 -18.69 -11.31
C ASP A 184 24.99 -17.17 -11.25
N THR A 185 26.10 -16.68 -11.81
CA THR A 185 26.37 -15.23 -11.93
C THR A 185 25.43 -14.54 -12.92
N ILE A 186 24.92 -15.28 -13.92
CA ILE A 186 23.99 -14.79 -14.93
C ILE A 186 22.66 -15.49 -14.79
N ILE A 187 21.60 -14.74 -14.48
CA ILE A 187 20.23 -15.24 -14.36
C ILE A 187 19.63 -15.39 -15.76
N SER A 188 19.25 -16.63 -16.11
CA SER A 188 18.70 -16.98 -17.43
C SER A 188 17.19 -16.64 -17.53
N GLY A 189 16.66 -16.66 -18.77
CA GLY A 189 15.23 -16.51 -19.02
C GLY A 189 14.40 -17.63 -18.37
N ASP A 190 14.88 -18.87 -18.46
CA ASP A 190 14.19 -20.05 -17.89
C ASP A 190 14.08 -19.94 -16.36
N ALA A 191 15.11 -19.42 -15.69
CA ALA A 191 15.09 -19.19 -14.25
C ALA A 191 14.02 -18.15 -13.87
N VAL A 192 13.88 -17.08 -14.65
CA VAL A 192 12.85 -16.05 -14.44
C VAL A 192 11.45 -16.63 -14.68
N GLU A 193 11.26 -17.38 -15.77
CA GLU A 193 9.96 -18.01 -16.10
C GLU A 193 9.52 -19.01 -15.02
N ALA A 194 10.44 -19.82 -14.53
CA ALA A 194 10.17 -20.77 -13.45
C ALA A 194 9.68 -20.05 -12.18
N GLU A 195 10.34 -18.96 -11.80
CA GLU A 195 10.01 -18.22 -10.60
C GLU A 195 8.69 -17.44 -10.73
N LEU A 196 8.42 -16.85 -11.90
CA LEU A 196 7.14 -16.18 -12.20
C LEU A 196 5.96 -17.16 -12.23
N SER A 197 6.20 -18.38 -12.72
CA SER A 197 5.17 -19.42 -12.75
C SER A 197 4.84 -19.97 -11.37
N ALA A 198 5.82 -20.02 -10.46
CA ALA A 198 5.63 -20.43 -9.07
C ALA A 198 4.81 -19.42 -8.25
N ASP A 199 4.90 -18.12 -8.58
CA ASP A 199 4.17 -17.05 -7.91
C ASP A 199 2.72 -16.85 -8.40
N VAL A 200 2.29 -17.53 -9.45
CA VAL A 200 0.88 -17.52 -9.84
C VAL A 200 0.11 -18.33 -8.79
N PRO A 201 -0.64 -17.72 -7.88
CA PRO A 201 -1.51 -18.48 -7.01
C PRO A 201 -2.45 -19.30 -7.90
N GLU A 202 -2.67 -20.57 -7.58
CA GLU A 202 -3.60 -21.48 -8.29
C GLU A 202 -5.06 -20.98 -8.26
N THR A 203 -5.31 -19.69 -8.27
CA THR A 203 -6.60 -19.03 -8.17
C THR A 203 -7.20 -18.60 -9.52
N SER A 204 -6.77 -19.23 -10.61
CA SER A 204 -7.57 -19.25 -11.84
C SER A 204 -8.06 -20.66 -12.17
N VAL A 205 -8.57 -21.36 -11.15
CA VAL A 205 -9.50 -22.45 -11.42
C VAL A 205 -10.80 -21.77 -11.86
N PRO A 206 -11.27 -21.96 -13.12
CA PRO A 206 -12.58 -21.47 -13.52
C PRO A 206 -13.60 -21.99 -12.50
N ALA A 207 -14.61 -21.18 -12.15
CA ALA A 207 -15.63 -21.57 -11.16
C ALA A 207 -16.28 -22.93 -11.48
N ASP A 208 -16.29 -23.34 -12.75
CA ASP A 208 -16.74 -24.64 -13.22
C ASP A 208 -15.80 -25.82 -12.82
N SER A 209 -14.53 -25.59 -12.56
CA SER A 209 -13.59 -26.67 -12.19
C SER A 209 -13.63 -26.98 -10.69
N LEU A 210 -14.06 -26.03 -9.85
CA LEU A 210 -14.25 -26.26 -8.41
C LEU A 210 -15.42 -27.22 -8.16
N SER A 211 -16.54 -27.06 -8.88
CA SER A 211 -17.69 -27.97 -8.78
C SER A 211 -17.33 -29.36 -9.26
N VAL A 212 -16.60 -29.51 -10.36
CA VAL A 212 -16.14 -30.79 -10.90
C VAL A 212 -15.09 -31.44 -9.98
N SER A 213 -14.19 -30.67 -9.40
CA SER A 213 -13.18 -31.18 -8.46
C SER A 213 -13.80 -31.65 -7.15
N VAL A 214 -14.77 -30.90 -6.61
CA VAL A 214 -15.52 -31.30 -5.40
C VAL A 214 -16.37 -32.55 -5.67
N GLU A 215 -17.07 -32.59 -6.80
CA GLU A 215 -17.88 -33.78 -7.19
C GLU A 215 -17.01 -35.01 -7.37
N THR A 216 -15.83 -34.89 -7.99
CA THR A 216 -14.88 -35.98 -8.17
C THR A 216 -14.31 -36.47 -6.82
N HIS A 217 -14.03 -35.54 -5.89
CA HIS A 217 -13.52 -35.88 -4.55
C HIS A 217 -14.61 -36.59 -3.70
N ILE A 218 -15.82 -36.11 -3.77
CA ILE A 218 -16.96 -36.67 -3.10
C ILE A 218 -17.24 -38.07 -3.64
N ARG A 219 -17.25 -38.28 -4.96
CA ARG A 219 -17.42 -39.61 -5.57
C ARG A 219 -16.34 -40.60 -5.13
N ARG A 220 -15.06 -40.21 -5.16
CA ARG A 220 -13.95 -41.03 -4.66
C ARG A 220 -14.12 -41.43 -3.18
N TYR A 221 -14.59 -40.48 -2.37
CA TYR A 221 -14.84 -40.73 -0.94
C TYR A 221 -15.97 -41.75 -0.73
N PHE A 222 -17.09 -41.62 -1.47
CA PHE A 222 -18.20 -42.58 -1.42
C PHE A 222 -17.81 -43.94 -1.98
N ASP A 223 -17.05 -44.00 -3.06
CA ASP A 223 -16.54 -45.25 -3.63
C ASP A 223 -15.60 -45.99 -2.66
N ALA A 224 -14.77 -45.23 -1.91
CA ALA A 224 -13.87 -45.79 -0.91
C ALA A 224 -14.59 -46.32 0.34
N LEU A 225 -15.80 -45.84 0.63
CA LEU A 225 -16.64 -46.32 1.74
C LEU A 225 -17.59 -47.48 1.37
N ASN A 226 -17.49 -48.03 0.14
CA ASN A 226 -18.34 -49.16 -0.34
C ASN A 226 -19.85 -48.94 -0.16
N GLY A 227 -20.30 -47.68 -0.12
CA GLY A 227 -21.72 -47.36 0.04
C GLY A 227 -22.29 -47.46 1.46
N ASP A 228 -21.48 -47.81 2.45
CA ASP A 228 -21.91 -47.81 3.84
C ASP A 228 -21.69 -46.40 4.45
N LEU A 229 -22.79 -45.67 4.67
CA LEU A 229 -22.81 -44.48 5.51
C LEU A 229 -22.89 -44.91 6.99
N PRO A 230 -22.09 -44.22 7.86
CA PRO A 230 -22.18 -44.44 9.31
C PRO A 230 -23.52 -43.95 9.87
#